data_19c98c284aa43289239cc2448ec10df4
#
_entry.id   19c98c284aa43289239cc2448ec10df4
#
_cell.length_a   1.000
_cell.length_b   1.000
_cell.length_c   1.000
_cell.angle_alpha   90.00
_cell.angle_beta   90.00
_cell.angle_gamma   90.00
#
_symmetry.space_group_name_H-M   'P 1'
#
loop_
_entity.id
_entity.type
_entity.pdbx_description
1 polymer ?
#
loop_
_entity_poly.entity_id
_entity_poly.type
_entity_poly.pdbx_seq_one_letter_code
_entity_poly.pdbx_strand_id
1 'polypeptide(L)'
;MATSLPTVTHATGRFDYALPAPLRSSGSQLNIYLIDVAQSPLPAGALPAQAWKARLAAALAPKSGSHAAGVLTREFELPGGVPAAWMRLTPSRPDLVTLLALRAVPQAGAAVSMEVEGSAGREPLAEGVFADLAKSWVAGSTQGFSTGTGAFVIQPSQNERASESFAASGIEVSIQTETVEEPDDGESSLQLPQGAHLVLKQHRNVGGFDGVERRVRLADEGAGERLSYLWIFAGKPADGTAPRIRLAATALAPRAGALDETWNTLLSTWRLRPAGAR
;
A
#
# COMPACT_ATOMS: atom_id res chain seq x y z
N MET A 1 -16.96 2.22 32.70
CA MET A 1 -16.39 3.08 31.64
C MET A 1 -15.46 2.19 30.81
N ALA A 2 -15.77 1.94 29.55
CA ALA A 2 -14.87 1.20 28.68
C ALA A 2 -13.67 2.12 28.38
N THR A 3 -12.48 1.70 28.78
CA THR A 3 -11.22 2.37 28.42
C THR A 3 -11.01 2.16 26.91
N SER A 4 -11.12 3.23 26.12
CA SER A 4 -10.79 3.15 24.70
C SER A 4 -9.32 2.70 24.53
N LEU A 5 -9.07 1.78 23.63
CA LEU A 5 -7.71 1.33 23.33
C LEU A 5 -6.91 2.52 22.75
N PRO A 6 -5.61 2.63 23.13
CA PRO A 6 -4.75 3.60 22.49
C PRO A 6 -4.73 3.36 20.97
N THR A 7 -4.71 4.42 20.18
CA THR A 7 -4.70 4.35 18.72
C THR A 7 -3.35 4.75 18.14
N VAL A 8 -3.02 4.16 16.99
CA VAL A 8 -1.83 4.50 16.20
C VAL A 8 -2.29 5.03 14.85
N THR A 9 -1.72 6.15 14.41
CA THR A 9 -1.98 6.70 13.08
C THR A 9 -1.17 5.94 12.04
N HIS A 10 -1.84 5.57 10.96
CA HIS A 10 -1.29 4.91 9.79
C HIS A 10 -1.56 5.74 8.54
N ALA A 11 -0.91 5.35 7.44
CA ALA A 11 -1.11 5.98 6.14
C ALA A 11 -1.04 4.92 5.04
N THR A 12 -2.02 4.92 4.13
CA THR A 12 -2.04 4.06 2.94
C THR A 12 -2.45 4.89 1.74
N GLY A 13 -1.63 4.86 0.69
CA GLY A 13 -1.85 5.74 -0.45
C GLY A 13 -1.91 7.21 -0.01
N ARG A 14 -2.98 7.88 -0.36
CA ARG A 14 -3.23 9.31 -0.06
C ARG A 14 -3.93 9.56 1.27
N PHE A 15 -4.15 8.55 2.07
CA PHE A 15 -5.05 8.62 3.22
C PHE A 15 -4.31 8.37 4.52
N ASP A 16 -4.70 9.15 5.54
CA ASP A 16 -4.37 8.91 6.94
C ASP A 16 -5.59 8.36 7.67
N TYR A 17 -5.36 7.49 8.64
CA TYR A 17 -6.38 6.90 9.50
C TYR A 17 -5.75 6.39 10.79
N ALA A 18 -6.56 6.07 11.78
CA ALA A 18 -6.10 5.45 13.03
C ALA A 18 -6.67 4.03 13.20
N LEU A 19 -5.88 3.18 13.83
CA LEU A 19 -6.27 1.85 14.26
C LEU A 19 -5.88 1.63 15.72
N PRO A 20 -6.56 0.74 16.47
CA PRO A 20 -6.13 0.35 17.80
C PRO A 20 -4.69 -0.18 17.84
N ALA A 21 -3.94 0.22 18.83
CA ALA A 21 -2.49 -0.05 18.95
C ALA A 21 -2.06 -1.53 18.85
N PRO A 22 -2.84 -2.54 19.23
CA PRO A 22 -2.46 -3.94 19.05
C PRO A 22 -2.32 -4.36 17.58
N LEU A 23 -3.08 -3.71 16.66
CA LEU A 23 -3.02 -4.04 15.24
C LEU A 23 -1.66 -3.70 14.65
N ARG A 24 -1.07 -4.68 13.96
CA ARG A 24 0.24 -4.56 13.30
C ARG A 24 0.07 -4.76 11.81
N SER A 25 0.81 -4.01 11.02
CA SER A 25 0.87 -4.24 9.58
C SER A 25 1.39 -5.66 9.31
N SER A 26 0.64 -6.42 8.54
CA SER A 26 0.97 -7.77 8.09
C SER A 26 1.32 -7.83 6.61
N GLY A 27 1.12 -6.74 5.87
CA GLY A 27 1.47 -6.61 4.46
C GLY A 27 1.13 -5.22 3.95
N SER A 28 1.98 -4.69 3.10
CA SER A 28 1.84 -3.38 2.48
C SER A 28 2.33 -3.45 1.04
N GLN A 29 1.58 -2.85 0.14
CA GLN A 29 1.94 -2.75 -1.28
C GLN A 29 1.54 -1.38 -1.79
N LEU A 30 2.44 -0.77 -2.54
CA LEU A 30 2.16 0.43 -3.33
C LEU A 30 2.69 0.19 -4.74
N ASN A 31 1.83 0.38 -5.73
CA ASN A 31 2.17 0.27 -7.13
C ASN A 31 1.77 1.58 -7.84
N ILE A 32 2.69 2.13 -8.62
CA ILE A 32 2.49 3.34 -9.41
C ILE A 32 3.01 3.06 -10.80
N TYR A 33 2.18 3.14 -11.84
CA TYR A 33 2.56 2.81 -13.22
C TYR A 33 3.24 1.44 -13.38
N LEU A 34 2.73 0.42 -12.69
CA LEU A 34 3.33 -0.92 -12.65
C LEU A 34 4.67 -0.99 -11.90
N ILE A 35 5.13 0.09 -11.30
CA ILE A 35 6.34 0.12 -10.48
C ILE A 35 5.95 -0.23 -9.05
N ASP A 36 6.52 -1.30 -8.53
CA ASP A 36 6.40 -1.64 -7.11
C ASP A 36 7.24 -0.67 -6.29
N VAL A 37 6.60 -0.03 -5.33
CA VAL A 37 7.23 0.91 -4.40
C VAL A 37 7.16 0.34 -3.00
N ALA A 38 8.30 0.22 -2.35
CA ALA A 38 8.38 -0.27 -0.97
C ALA A 38 9.18 0.68 -0.09
N GLN A 39 8.67 0.94 1.09
CA GLN A 39 9.38 1.70 2.11
C GLN A 39 9.96 0.73 3.16
N SER A 40 11.19 0.95 3.54
CA SER A 40 11.86 0.22 4.60
C SER A 40 12.49 1.17 5.61
N PRO A 41 12.63 0.78 6.89
CA PRO A 41 13.38 1.57 7.84
C PRO A 41 14.85 1.62 7.44
N LEU A 42 15.45 2.79 7.60
CA LEU A 42 16.89 3.00 7.46
C LEU A 42 17.52 3.01 8.84
N PRO A 43 18.48 2.14 9.15
CA PRO A 43 19.16 2.15 10.44
C PRO A 43 19.77 3.52 10.75
N ALA A 44 19.74 3.93 12.01
CA ALA A 44 20.34 5.18 12.45
C ALA A 44 21.84 5.24 12.08
N GLY A 45 22.24 6.31 11.43
CA GLY A 45 23.63 6.50 10.96
C GLY A 45 23.99 5.77 9.67
N ALA A 46 23.04 5.03 9.06
CA ALA A 46 23.31 4.38 7.78
C ALA A 46 23.52 5.42 6.66
N LEU A 47 24.57 5.24 5.89
CA LEU A 47 24.85 6.08 4.74
C LEU A 47 24.00 5.63 3.54
N PRO A 48 23.49 6.57 2.70
CA PRO A 48 22.71 6.23 1.50
C PRO A 48 23.39 5.20 0.59
N ALA A 49 24.68 5.32 0.38
CA ALA A 49 25.46 4.39 -0.44
C ALA A 49 25.53 2.97 0.16
N GLN A 50 25.52 2.84 1.48
CA GLN A 50 25.48 1.52 2.14
C GLN A 50 24.10 0.89 2.01
N ALA A 51 23.03 1.67 2.18
CA ALA A 51 21.67 1.22 1.99
C ALA A 51 21.44 0.73 0.54
N TRP A 52 21.95 1.48 -0.44
CA TRP A 52 21.91 1.07 -1.83
C TRP A 52 22.62 -0.26 -2.07
N LYS A 53 23.89 -0.38 -1.64
CA LYS A 53 24.66 -1.62 -1.81
C LYS A 53 23.96 -2.82 -1.16
N ALA A 54 23.41 -2.65 0.04
CA ALA A 54 22.68 -3.70 0.73
C ALA A 54 21.40 -4.11 -0.04
N ARG A 55 20.63 -3.14 -0.55
CA ARG A 55 19.41 -3.40 -1.34
C ARG A 55 19.73 -4.09 -2.66
N LEU A 56 20.77 -3.64 -3.37
CA LEU A 56 21.21 -4.25 -4.62
C LEU A 56 21.70 -5.69 -4.40
N ALA A 57 22.50 -5.92 -3.37
CA ALA A 57 22.97 -7.26 -3.01
C ALA A 57 21.77 -8.20 -2.67
N ALA A 58 20.79 -7.70 -1.93
CA ALA A 58 19.59 -8.46 -1.60
C ALA A 58 18.75 -8.78 -2.84
N ALA A 59 18.66 -7.86 -3.81
CA ALA A 59 17.95 -8.10 -5.06
C ALA A 59 18.63 -9.15 -5.94
N LEU A 60 19.96 -9.15 -5.99
CA LEU A 60 20.76 -10.10 -6.77
C LEU A 60 20.94 -11.46 -6.10
N ALA A 61 20.62 -11.59 -4.81
CA ALA A 61 20.72 -12.84 -4.10
C ALA A 61 19.78 -13.91 -4.71
N PRO A 62 20.18 -15.20 -4.72
CA PRO A 62 19.31 -16.27 -5.17
C PRO A 62 17.97 -16.24 -4.42
N LYS A 63 16.86 -16.23 -5.16
CA LYS A 63 15.52 -16.34 -4.56
C LYS A 63 15.28 -17.79 -4.10
N SER A 64 14.43 -17.96 -3.09
CA SER A 64 14.04 -19.29 -2.59
C SER A 64 13.57 -20.19 -3.75
N GLY A 65 14.19 -21.36 -3.89
CA GLY A 65 13.92 -22.29 -4.99
C GLY A 65 14.73 -22.06 -6.28
N SER A 66 15.57 -21.00 -6.34
CA SER A 66 16.51 -20.77 -7.44
C SER A 66 17.95 -20.85 -6.93
N HIS A 67 18.80 -21.61 -7.64
CA HIS A 67 20.25 -21.68 -7.36
C HIS A 67 21.05 -20.58 -8.08
N ALA A 68 20.41 -19.82 -8.96
CA ALA A 68 21.08 -18.79 -9.74
C ALA A 68 20.90 -17.41 -9.10
N ALA A 69 22.01 -16.72 -8.88
CA ALA A 69 22.01 -15.31 -8.51
C ALA A 69 21.59 -14.44 -9.70
N GLY A 70 21.00 -13.30 -9.41
CA GLY A 70 20.76 -12.28 -10.42
C GLY A 70 22.06 -11.70 -10.97
N VAL A 71 22.00 -11.13 -12.15
CA VAL A 71 23.15 -10.52 -12.84
C VAL A 71 22.92 -9.03 -12.98
N LEU A 72 23.84 -8.23 -12.43
CA LEU A 72 23.87 -6.78 -12.63
C LEU A 72 24.31 -6.50 -14.08
N THR A 73 23.52 -5.72 -14.82
CA THR A 73 23.82 -5.35 -16.20
C THR A 73 24.32 -3.91 -16.33
N ARG A 74 23.79 -3.00 -15.55
CA ARG A 74 24.21 -1.59 -15.54
C ARG A 74 23.84 -0.92 -14.23
N GLU A 75 24.73 -0.12 -13.68
CA GLU A 75 24.48 0.77 -12.55
C GLU A 75 24.58 2.23 -13.01
N PHE A 76 23.69 3.10 -12.53
CA PHE A 76 23.62 4.49 -12.93
C PHE A 76 22.87 5.32 -11.88
N GLU A 77 22.75 6.63 -12.10
CA GLU A 77 21.98 7.54 -11.24
C GLU A 77 20.81 8.14 -12.00
N LEU A 78 19.65 8.18 -11.36
CA LEU A 78 18.49 8.96 -11.76
C LEU A 78 18.63 10.42 -11.31
N PRO A 79 17.83 11.36 -11.85
CA PRO A 79 17.79 12.73 -11.40
C PRO A 79 17.65 12.87 -9.89
N GLY A 80 18.44 13.77 -9.30
CA GLY A 80 18.50 13.95 -7.85
C GLY A 80 19.47 13.01 -7.12
N GLY A 81 20.39 12.34 -7.87
CA GLY A 81 21.38 11.45 -7.29
C GLY A 81 20.79 10.16 -6.73
N VAL A 82 19.68 9.68 -7.30
CA VAL A 82 19.05 8.44 -6.86
C VAL A 82 19.72 7.26 -7.57
N PRO A 83 20.43 6.37 -6.86
CA PRO A 83 21.10 5.24 -7.48
C PRO A 83 20.08 4.26 -8.05
N ALA A 84 20.40 3.72 -9.21
CA ALA A 84 19.58 2.78 -9.94
C ALA A 84 20.43 1.70 -10.64
N ALA A 85 19.84 0.54 -10.88
CA ALA A 85 20.49 -0.55 -11.58
C ALA A 85 19.52 -1.35 -12.44
N TRP A 86 19.99 -1.73 -13.62
CA TRP A 86 19.39 -2.77 -14.42
C TRP A 86 19.98 -4.13 -14.07
N MET A 87 19.10 -5.11 -13.94
CA MET A 87 19.46 -6.47 -13.53
C MET A 87 18.69 -7.49 -14.37
N ARG A 88 19.23 -8.72 -14.43
CA ARG A 88 18.50 -9.91 -14.85
C ARG A 88 18.36 -10.81 -13.63
N LEU A 89 17.17 -10.90 -13.08
CA LEU A 89 16.91 -11.71 -11.88
C LEU A 89 16.58 -13.18 -12.22
N THR A 90 16.17 -13.43 -13.45
CA THR A 90 15.86 -14.77 -13.96
C THR A 90 16.79 -15.10 -15.13
N PRO A 91 17.95 -15.74 -14.89
CA PRO A 91 18.94 -15.98 -15.96
C PRO A 91 18.40 -16.81 -17.15
N SER A 92 17.39 -17.64 -16.93
CA SER A 92 16.70 -18.41 -17.97
C SER A 92 15.75 -17.58 -18.84
N ARG A 93 15.48 -16.33 -18.46
CA ARG A 93 14.61 -15.40 -19.18
C ARG A 93 15.39 -14.14 -19.57
N PRO A 94 16.27 -14.23 -20.59
CA PRO A 94 17.12 -13.11 -21.01
C PRO A 94 16.31 -11.93 -21.59
N ASP A 95 15.07 -12.19 -21.95
CA ASP A 95 14.08 -11.21 -22.42
C ASP A 95 13.51 -10.34 -21.28
N LEU A 96 13.71 -10.73 -20.02
CA LEU A 96 13.25 -9.97 -18.86
C LEU A 96 14.42 -9.23 -18.19
N VAL A 97 14.19 -7.97 -17.92
CA VAL A 97 15.09 -7.09 -17.16
C VAL A 97 14.34 -6.41 -16.04
N THR A 98 15.00 -6.21 -14.93
CA THR A 98 14.44 -5.51 -13.77
C THR A 98 15.20 -4.22 -13.54
N LEU A 99 14.48 -3.10 -13.45
CA LEU A 99 15.02 -1.83 -12.99
C LEU A 99 14.74 -1.73 -11.49
N LEU A 100 15.79 -1.48 -10.72
CA LEU A 100 15.74 -1.18 -9.30
C LEU A 100 16.30 0.21 -9.06
N ALA A 101 15.67 1.00 -8.21
CA ALA A 101 16.23 2.24 -7.67
C ALA A 101 15.95 2.33 -6.17
N LEU A 102 16.80 3.08 -5.45
CA LEU A 102 16.64 3.30 -4.02
C LEU A 102 16.92 4.76 -3.67
N ARG A 103 15.97 5.41 -3.01
CA ARG A 103 16.19 6.70 -2.37
C ARG A 103 16.24 6.53 -0.86
N ALA A 104 17.40 6.76 -0.28
CA ALA A 104 17.54 6.85 1.16
C ALA A 104 17.24 8.28 1.64
N VAL A 105 16.50 8.40 2.74
CA VAL A 105 16.15 9.66 3.39
C VAL A 105 16.53 9.57 4.86
N PRO A 106 17.84 9.78 5.21
CA PRO A 106 18.36 9.56 6.55
C PRO A 106 17.65 10.39 7.62
N GLN A 107 17.26 11.63 7.30
CA GLN A 107 16.52 12.52 8.21
C GLN A 107 15.15 11.96 8.62
N ALA A 108 14.56 11.15 7.75
CA ALA A 108 13.29 10.48 8.00
C ALA A 108 13.45 9.04 8.52
N GLY A 109 14.70 8.55 8.65
CA GLY A 109 14.96 7.17 9.05
C GLY A 109 14.36 6.14 8.07
N ALA A 110 14.27 6.48 6.79
CA ALA A 110 13.59 5.66 5.80
C ALA A 110 14.37 5.53 4.49
N ALA A 111 14.13 4.44 3.79
CA ALA A 111 14.55 4.23 2.41
C ALA A 111 13.34 3.76 1.59
N VAL A 112 13.23 4.26 0.36
CA VAL A 112 12.20 3.86 -0.59
C VAL A 112 12.86 3.21 -1.79
N SER A 113 12.47 1.96 -2.04
CA SER A 113 12.88 1.22 -3.25
C SER A 113 11.76 1.27 -4.28
N MET A 114 12.13 1.38 -5.53
CA MET A 114 11.27 1.20 -6.70
C MET A 114 11.80 0.02 -7.50
N GLU A 115 10.91 -0.82 -7.96
CA GLU A 115 11.25 -1.98 -8.77
C GLU A 115 10.21 -2.18 -9.88
N VAL A 116 10.65 -2.43 -11.09
CA VAL A 116 9.79 -2.84 -12.20
C VAL A 116 10.48 -3.90 -13.03
N GLU A 117 9.73 -4.93 -13.40
CA GLU A 117 10.16 -5.91 -14.40
C GLU A 117 9.54 -5.54 -15.76
N GLY A 118 10.35 -5.62 -16.80
CA GLY A 118 9.93 -5.31 -18.16
C GLY A 118 10.70 -6.11 -19.20
N SER A 119 10.31 -5.96 -20.47
CA SER A 119 11.00 -6.60 -21.58
C SER A 119 12.30 -5.85 -21.92
N ALA A 120 13.36 -6.59 -22.19
CA ALA A 120 14.60 -6.03 -22.73
C ALA A 120 14.33 -5.23 -24.01
N GLY A 121 15.03 -4.09 -24.16
CA GLY A 121 14.84 -3.16 -25.26
C GLY A 121 13.84 -2.03 -24.99
N ARG A 122 13.16 -2.04 -23.82
CA ARG A 122 12.28 -0.94 -23.37
C ARG A 122 12.84 -0.14 -22.20
N GLU A 123 14.12 -0.31 -21.90
CA GLU A 123 14.82 0.32 -20.79
C GLU A 123 14.67 1.85 -20.78
N PRO A 124 14.80 2.61 -21.91
CA PRO A 124 14.68 4.05 -21.88
C PRO A 124 13.29 4.55 -21.44
N LEU A 125 12.22 3.79 -21.76
CA LEU A 125 10.87 4.13 -21.34
C LEU A 125 10.74 3.98 -19.81
N ALA A 126 11.19 2.86 -19.27
CA ALA A 126 11.16 2.63 -17.81
C ALA A 126 12.03 3.66 -17.07
N GLU A 127 13.21 3.98 -17.56
CA GLU A 127 14.08 5.02 -16.99
C GLU A 127 13.40 6.40 -16.96
N GLY A 128 12.67 6.75 -18.02
CA GLY A 128 11.88 7.99 -18.08
C GLY A 128 10.81 8.05 -16.99
N VAL A 129 10.04 6.99 -16.82
CA VAL A 129 9.00 6.90 -15.77
C VAL A 129 9.64 6.96 -14.37
N PHE A 130 10.74 6.25 -14.13
CA PHE A 130 11.45 6.31 -12.85
C PHE A 130 12.02 7.69 -12.57
N ALA A 131 12.56 8.37 -13.59
CA ALA A 131 13.06 9.73 -13.45
C ALA A 131 11.94 10.72 -13.06
N ASP A 132 10.75 10.56 -13.61
CA ASP A 132 9.60 11.40 -13.28
C ASP A 132 9.08 11.11 -11.87
N LEU A 133 9.00 9.85 -11.48
CA LEU A 133 8.69 9.47 -10.09
C LEU A 133 9.74 10.00 -9.11
N ALA A 134 11.03 9.88 -9.43
CA ALA A 134 12.10 10.38 -8.57
C ALA A 134 12.03 11.90 -8.34
N LYS A 135 11.63 12.69 -9.35
CA LYS A 135 11.37 14.13 -9.23
C LYS A 135 10.14 14.43 -8.34
N SER A 136 9.17 13.53 -8.34
CA SER A 136 7.93 13.69 -7.58
C SER A 136 8.10 13.42 -6.08
N TRP A 137 9.21 12.87 -5.66
CA TRP A 137 9.43 12.46 -4.27
C TRP A 137 9.76 13.63 -3.36
N VAL A 138 8.92 13.86 -2.39
CA VAL A 138 9.11 14.92 -1.38
C VAL A 138 9.19 14.29 0.00
N ALA A 139 10.38 14.31 0.59
CA ALA A 139 10.58 13.84 1.96
C ALA A 139 9.90 14.76 2.96
N GLY A 140 9.16 14.19 3.91
CA GLY A 140 8.51 14.94 4.98
C GLY A 140 7.31 15.78 4.58
N SER A 141 6.85 15.69 3.32
CA SER A 141 5.63 16.33 2.85
C SER A 141 4.39 15.57 3.33
N THR A 142 3.32 16.32 3.61
CA THR A 142 2.00 15.75 3.91
C THR A 142 1.19 15.43 2.66
N GLN A 143 1.72 15.70 1.47
CA GLN A 143 1.10 15.38 0.18
C GLN A 143 1.62 14.06 -0.38
N GLY A 144 0.73 13.27 -1.01
CA GLY A 144 1.05 12.11 -1.81
C GLY A 144 0.95 10.79 -1.07
N PHE A 145 1.70 9.79 -1.54
CA PHE A 145 1.60 8.41 -1.08
C PHE A 145 2.64 8.09 -0.05
N SER A 146 2.20 7.32 0.93
CA SER A 146 3.07 6.71 1.91
C SER A 146 2.56 5.30 2.18
N THR A 147 3.46 4.37 2.35
CA THR A 147 3.17 3.08 2.95
C THR A 147 3.60 3.13 4.41
N GLY A 148 2.74 2.68 5.31
CA GLY A 148 3.02 2.65 6.75
C GLY A 148 3.06 4.03 7.41
N THR A 149 3.94 4.22 8.39
CA THR A 149 4.04 5.41 9.26
C THR A 149 4.61 6.67 8.60
N GLY A 150 4.75 6.67 7.30
CA GLY A 150 4.78 7.88 6.49
C GLY A 150 5.91 8.86 6.63
N ALA A 151 7.15 8.40 6.69
CA ALA A 151 8.28 9.30 6.56
C ALA A 151 8.53 9.79 5.12
N PHE A 152 7.80 9.22 4.15
CA PHE A 152 8.07 9.43 2.74
C PHE A 152 6.80 9.52 1.91
N VAL A 153 6.73 10.53 1.05
CA VAL A 153 5.54 10.84 0.26
C VAL A 153 5.91 10.94 -1.22
N ILE A 154 5.23 10.17 -2.06
CA ILE A 154 5.31 10.27 -3.51
C ILE A 154 4.15 11.13 -4.00
N GLN A 155 4.44 12.11 -4.86
CA GLN A 155 3.39 12.94 -5.45
C GLN A 155 2.49 12.11 -6.37
N PRO A 156 1.19 12.42 -6.41
CA PRO A 156 0.20 11.60 -7.07
C PRO A 156 0.46 11.42 -8.57
N SER A 157 0.41 10.19 -9.02
CA SER A 157 0.23 9.83 -10.41
C SER A 157 -1.19 9.33 -10.67
N GLN A 158 -1.57 9.17 -11.90
CA GLN A 158 -2.93 8.75 -12.24
C GLN A 158 -3.17 7.26 -12.03
N ASN A 159 -2.17 6.41 -12.18
CA ASN A 159 -2.32 4.96 -12.04
C ASN A 159 -1.66 4.47 -10.76
N GLU A 160 -2.44 4.47 -9.69
CA GLU A 160 -1.98 4.10 -8.36
C GLU A 160 -2.83 3.02 -7.76
N ARG A 161 -2.17 2.07 -7.14
CA ARG A 161 -2.80 1.09 -6.25
C ARG A 161 -2.01 1.02 -4.96
N ALA A 162 -2.67 1.23 -3.85
CA ALA A 162 -2.08 1.03 -2.54
C ALA A 162 -2.94 0.05 -1.73
N SER A 163 -2.30 -0.83 -0.99
CA SER A 163 -2.99 -1.72 -0.07
C SER A 163 -2.18 -1.91 1.20
N GLU A 164 -2.87 -2.09 2.31
CA GLU A 164 -2.28 -2.44 3.58
C GLU A 164 -3.19 -3.39 4.34
N SER A 165 -2.61 -4.36 5.01
CA SER A 165 -3.30 -5.34 5.83
C SER A 165 -2.75 -5.29 7.25
N PHE A 166 -3.63 -5.43 8.23
CA PHE A 166 -3.29 -5.45 9.64
C PHE A 166 -3.93 -6.66 10.30
N ALA A 167 -3.26 -7.21 11.29
CA ALA A 167 -3.81 -8.30 12.08
C ALA A 167 -3.38 -8.19 13.55
N ALA A 168 -4.31 -8.47 14.45
CA ALA A 168 -4.03 -8.75 15.86
C ALA A 168 -5.25 -9.37 16.54
N SER A 169 -5.00 -10.26 17.49
CA SER A 169 -6.04 -10.80 18.39
C SER A 169 -7.28 -11.33 17.67
N GLY A 170 -7.12 -11.90 16.47
CA GLY A 170 -8.22 -12.45 15.68
C GLY A 170 -9.07 -11.41 14.96
N ILE A 171 -8.58 -10.17 14.85
CA ILE A 171 -9.15 -9.12 13.99
C ILE A 171 -8.17 -8.92 12.82
N GLU A 172 -8.72 -8.85 11.62
CA GLU A 172 -8.01 -8.52 10.40
C GLU A 172 -8.63 -7.28 9.77
N VAL A 173 -7.79 -6.34 9.32
CA VAL A 173 -8.20 -5.14 8.60
C VAL A 173 -7.47 -5.09 7.29
N SER A 174 -8.18 -4.80 6.20
CA SER A 174 -7.62 -4.61 4.86
C SER A 174 -8.06 -3.27 4.31
N ILE A 175 -7.13 -2.54 3.78
CA ILE A 175 -7.31 -1.22 3.18
C ILE A 175 -6.78 -1.27 1.76
N GLN A 176 -7.56 -0.79 0.81
CA GLN A 176 -7.17 -0.73 -0.60
C GLN A 176 -7.64 0.59 -1.19
N THR A 177 -6.76 1.23 -1.94
CA THR A 177 -7.08 2.40 -2.76
C THR A 177 -6.55 2.19 -4.15
N GLU A 178 -7.33 2.58 -5.16
CA GLU A 178 -6.97 2.37 -6.56
C GLU A 178 -7.56 3.48 -7.43
N THR A 179 -6.72 4.09 -8.27
CA THR A 179 -7.20 5.01 -9.31
C THR A 179 -8.08 4.23 -10.28
N VAL A 180 -9.20 4.79 -10.68
CA VAL A 180 -10.12 4.16 -11.64
C VAL A 180 -10.07 4.91 -12.97
N GLU A 181 -10.03 4.16 -14.06
CA GLU A 181 -10.06 4.72 -15.41
C GLU A 181 -11.50 4.82 -15.93
N GLU A 182 -12.35 3.84 -15.56
CA GLU A 182 -13.75 3.79 -15.92
C GLU A 182 -14.64 3.74 -14.68
N PRO A 183 -15.86 4.25 -14.76
CA PRO A 183 -16.83 4.12 -13.67
C PRO A 183 -17.10 2.64 -13.40
N ASP A 184 -16.87 2.22 -12.17
CA ASP A 184 -17.37 0.93 -11.69
C ASP A 184 -18.65 1.19 -10.91
N ASP A 185 -19.71 0.44 -11.20
CA ASP A 185 -20.97 0.51 -10.45
C ASP A 185 -20.80 0.10 -8.97
N GLY A 186 -19.64 -0.49 -8.63
CA GLY A 186 -19.32 -0.96 -7.27
C GLY A 186 -20.23 -2.11 -6.81
N GLU A 187 -21.30 -2.41 -7.53
CA GLU A 187 -22.29 -3.42 -7.12
C GLU A 187 -21.76 -4.85 -7.25
N SER A 188 -20.90 -5.12 -8.23
CA SER A 188 -20.25 -6.42 -8.38
C SER A 188 -19.40 -6.78 -7.15
N SER A 189 -18.78 -5.78 -6.53
CA SER A 189 -18.01 -5.93 -5.28
C SER A 189 -18.91 -6.12 -4.05
N LEU A 190 -20.20 -5.91 -4.20
CA LEU A 190 -21.19 -6.00 -3.13
C LEU A 190 -22.01 -7.32 -3.16
N GLN A 191 -21.68 -8.26 -4.06
CA GLN A 191 -22.30 -9.57 -4.04
C GLN A 191 -22.05 -10.27 -2.71
N LEU A 192 -23.11 -10.81 -2.12
CA LEU A 192 -23.00 -11.57 -0.88
C LEU A 192 -22.38 -12.94 -1.18
N PRO A 193 -21.39 -13.36 -0.40
CA PRO A 193 -20.92 -14.75 -0.45
C PRO A 193 -22.08 -15.71 -0.19
N GLN A 194 -22.01 -16.90 -0.76
CA GLN A 194 -23.03 -17.93 -0.51
C GLN A 194 -23.09 -18.25 0.99
N GLY A 195 -24.29 -18.30 1.54
CA GLY A 195 -24.51 -18.53 2.98
C GLY A 195 -24.25 -17.32 3.89
N ALA A 196 -24.01 -16.15 3.32
CA ALA A 196 -23.88 -14.93 4.10
C ALA A 196 -25.23 -14.35 4.52
N HIS A 197 -25.34 -13.93 5.78
CA HIS A 197 -26.48 -13.18 6.29
C HIS A 197 -26.15 -11.69 6.35
N LEU A 198 -26.91 -10.89 5.60
CA LEU A 198 -26.78 -9.43 5.62
C LEU A 198 -27.32 -8.89 6.95
N VAL A 199 -26.45 -8.18 7.69
CA VAL A 199 -26.81 -7.53 8.96
C VAL A 199 -27.13 -6.06 8.75
N LEU A 200 -26.36 -5.39 7.86
CA LEU A 200 -26.48 -3.97 7.57
C LEU A 200 -26.08 -3.68 6.12
N LYS A 201 -26.85 -2.85 5.43
CA LYS A 201 -26.43 -2.17 4.19
C LYS A 201 -26.94 -0.73 4.27
N GLN A 202 -26.02 0.25 4.19
CA GLN A 202 -26.37 1.66 4.25
C GLN A 202 -25.38 2.52 3.47
N HIS A 203 -25.82 3.69 3.05
CA HIS A 203 -24.91 4.74 2.60
C HIS A 203 -24.24 5.39 3.81
N ARG A 204 -22.94 5.65 3.70
CA ARG A 204 -22.17 6.29 4.76
C ARG A 204 -21.08 7.16 4.18
N ASN A 205 -21.06 8.43 4.62
CA ASN A 205 -19.96 9.33 4.31
C ASN A 205 -18.77 9.01 5.22
N VAL A 206 -17.60 8.82 4.64
CA VAL A 206 -16.34 8.55 5.35
C VAL A 206 -15.25 9.44 4.77
N GLY A 207 -14.75 10.37 5.57
CA GLY A 207 -13.69 11.30 5.15
C GLY A 207 -14.05 12.19 3.95
N GLY A 208 -15.34 12.45 3.73
CA GLY A 208 -15.84 13.24 2.59
C GLY A 208 -16.26 12.41 1.37
N PHE A 209 -16.14 11.07 1.43
CA PHE A 209 -16.50 10.16 0.35
C PHE A 209 -17.82 9.45 0.67
N ASP A 210 -18.79 9.52 -0.23
CA ASP A 210 -20.09 8.86 -0.07
C ASP A 210 -20.00 7.43 -0.60
N GLY A 211 -19.91 6.47 0.30
CA GLY A 211 -19.78 5.06 -0.01
C GLY A 211 -20.91 4.20 0.56
N VAL A 212 -20.82 2.91 0.33
CA VAL A 212 -21.77 1.92 0.85
C VAL A 212 -21.09 1.06 1.90
N GLU A 213 -21.65 1.07 3.12
CA GLU A 213 -21.26 0.15 4.20
C GLU A 213 -22.12 -1.09 4.15
N ARG A 214 -21.49 -2.24 4.32
CA ARG A 214 -22.14 -3.54 4.46
C ARG A 214 -21.53 -4.31 5.62
N ARG A 215 -22.38 -4.95 6.41
CA ARG A 215 -21.96 -5.88 7.45
C ARG A 215 -22.66 -7.21 7.22
N VAL A 216 -21.92 -8.29 7.28
CA VAL A 216 -22.44 -9.63 7.06
C VAL A 216 -21.92 -10.59 8.14
N ARG A 217 -22.70 -11.65 8.36
CA ARG A 217 -22.30 -12.82 9.13
C ARG A 217 -22.12 -13.98 8.17
N LEU A 218 -21.05 -14.71 8.34
CA LEU A 218 -20.69 -15.88 7.56
C LEU A 218 -20.55 -17.08 8.51
N ALA A 219 -21.15 -18.20 8.16
CA ALA A 219 -20.83 -19.45 8.83
C ALA A 219 -19.40 -19.85 8.43
N ASP A 220 -18.54 -20.09 9.42
CA ASP A 220 -17.17 -20.54 9.22
C ASP A 220 -17.09 -22.00 9.66
N GLU A 221 -16.91 -22.92 8.71
CA GLU A 221 -16.87 -24.36 8.98
C GLU A 221 -15.74 -24.67 9.98
N GLY A 222 -16.11 -25.08 11.19
CA GLY A 222 -15.19 -25.46 12.26
C GLY A 222 -14.74 -24.31 13.20
N ALA A 223 -14.91 -23.04 12.84
CA ALA A 223 -14.50 -21.88 13.65
C ALA A 223 -15.68 -21.09 14.23
N GLY A 224 -16.91 -21.42 13.85
CA GLY A 224 -18.13 -20.74 14.30
C GLY A 224 -18.60 -19.66 13.31
N GLU A 225 -19.05 -18.52 13.82
CA GLU A 225 -19.56 -17.42 12.99
C GLU A 225 -18.48 -16.35 12.82
N ARG A 226 -18.26 -15.90 11.59
CA ARG A 226 -17.36 -14.79 11.24
C ARG A 226 -18.17 -13.54 10.87
N LEU A 227 -17.75 -12.42 11.40
CA LEU A 227 -18.27 -11.10 11.03
C LEU A 227 -17.36 -10.49 9.96
N SER A 228 -17.96 -9.89 8.94
CA SER A 228 -17.23 -9.17 7.89
C SER A 228 -17.89 -7.83 7.63
N TYR A 229 -17.12 -6.77 7.81
CA TYR A 229 -17.51 -5.39 7.57
C TYR A 229 -16.78 -4.87 6.35
N LEU A 230 -17.50 -4.17 5.50
CA LEU A 230 -16.99 -3.65 4.25
C LEU A 230 -17.59 -2.26 4.02
N TRP A 231 -16.75 -1.30 3.67
CA TRP A 231 -17.15 -0.02 3.14
C TRP A 231 -16.44 0.23 1.82
N ILE A 232 -17.20 0.66 0.80
CA ILE A 232 -16.67 0.91 -0.54
C ILE A 232 -17.15 2.27 -1.03
N PHE A 233 -16.20 3.03 -1.56
CA PHE A 233 -16.42 4.17 -2.44
C PHE A 233 -15.94 3.77 -3.84
N ALA A 234 -16.79 3.93 -4.86
CA ALA A 234 -16.52 3.44 -6.21
C ALA A 234 -15.37 4.19 -6.93
N GLY A 235 -15.03 5.38 -6.44
CA GLY A 235 -14.04 6.24 -7.09
C GLY A 235 -14.65 7.15 -8.14
N LYS A 236 -13.86 8.16 -8.56
CA LYS A 236 -14.19 9.01 -9.71
C LYS A 236 -13.16 8.76 -10.81
N PRO A 237 -13.58 8.48 -12.05
CA PRO A 237 -12.66 8.24 -13.15
C PRO A 237 -11.70 9.40 -13.35
N ALA A 238 -10.43 9.07 -13.60
CA ALA A 238 -9.35 10.01 -13.83
C ALA A 238 -9.13 11.06 -12.71
N ASP A 239 -9.75 10.88 -11.54
CA ASP A 239 -9.57 11.75 -10.38
C ASP A 239 -8.69 11.05 -9.33
N GLY A 240 -7.41 11.38 -9.35
CA GLY A 240 -6.48 10.82 -8.38
C GLY A 240 -6.72 11.28 -6.93
N THR A 241 -7.60 12.26 -6.66
CA THR A 241 -8.00 12.66 -5.31
C THR A 241 -9.23 11.91 -4.81
N ALA A 242 -9.92 11.20 -5.69
CA ALA A 242 -11.09 10.39 -5.42
C ALA A 242 -10.94 8.97 -6.00
N PRO A 243 -9.89 8.21 -5.59
CA PRO A 243 -9.69 6.83 -6.06
C PRO A 243 -10.81 5.94 -5.54
N ARG A 244 -10.96 4.74 -6.12
CA ARG A 244 -11.74 3.69 -5.46
C ARG A 244 -11.11 3.41 -4.09
N ILE A 245 -11.97 3.30 -3.07
CA ILE A 245 -11.55 3.00 -1.71
C ILE A 245 -12.32 1.78 -1.24
N ARG A 246 -11.60 0.80 -0.73
CA ARG A 246 -12.18 -0.37 -0.09
C ARG A 246 -11.58 -0.55 1.30
N LEU A 247 -12.41 -0.44 2.32
CA LEU A 247 -12.07 -0.72 3.69
C LEU A 247 -12.79 -1.99 4.12
N ALA A 248 -12.06 -2.95 4.67
CA ALA A 248 -12.65 -4.19 5.15
C ALA A 248 -12.09 -4.56 6.53
N ALA A 249 -12.93 -5.16 7.36
CA ALA A 249 -12.51 -5.71 8.64
C ALA A 249 -13.25 -7.01 8.94
N THR A 250 -12.57 -8.01 9.48
CA THR A 250 -13.15 -9.30 9.82
C THR A 250 -12.72 -9.77 11.19
N ALA A 251 -13.61 -10.51 11.86
CA ALA A 251 -13.30 -11.22 13.10
C ALA A 251 -14.28 -12.36 13.33
N LEU A 252 -13.95 -13.30 14.22
CA LEU A 252 -14.91 -14.26 14.74
C LEU A 252 -15.93 -13.57 15.67
N ALA A 253 -17.15 -14.07 15.74
CA ALA A 253 -18.27 -13.49 16.50
C ALA A 253 -17.95 -13.15 17.97
N PRO A 254 -17.15 -13.93 18.73
CA PRO A 254 -16.76 -13.55 20.10
C PRO A 254 -15.95 -12.25 20.20
N ARG A 255 -15.44 -11.73 19.07
CA ARG A 255 -14.69 -10.47 18.98
C ARG A 255 -15.53 -9.31 18.44
N ALA A 256 -16.84 -9.45 18.32
CA ALA A 256 -17.74 -8.44 17.74
C ALA A 256 -17.52 -7.03 18.30
N GLY A 257 -17.45 -6.88 19.63
CA GLY A 257 -17.24 -5.56 20.24
C GLY A 257 -15.91 -4.90 19.87
N ALA A 258 -14.83 -5.68 19.84
CA ALA A 258 -13.52 -5.17 19.43
C ALA A 258 -13.46 -4.87 17.92
N LEU A 259 -14.16 -5.65 17.10
CA LEU A 259 -14.32 -5.37 15.66
C LEU A 259 -15.11 -4.08 15.44
N ASP A 260 -16.20 -3.86 16.16
CA ASP A 260 -16.99 -2.62 16.08
C ASP A 260 -16.17 -1.39 16.49
N GLU A 261 -15.40 -1.46 17.56
CA GLU A 261 -14.49 -0.39 17.99
C GLU A 261 -13.43 -0.10 16.91
N THR A 262 -12.78 -1.14 16.40
CA THR A 262 -11.77 -1.02 15.31
C THR A 262 -12.37 -0.38 14.07
N TRP A 263 -13.53 -0.85 13.64
CA TRP A 263 -14.23 -0.37 12.47
C TRP A 263 -14.65 1.12 12.61
N ASN A 264 -15.25 1.47 13.73
CA ASN A 264 -15.67 2.84 13.99
C ASN A 264 -14.47 3.79 14.09
N THR A 265 -13.37 3.36 14.71
CA THR A 265 -12.12 4.13 14.77
C THR A 265 -11.57 4.37 13.36
N LEU A 266 -11.47 3.33 12.54
CA LEU A 266 -11.01 3.44 11.16
C LEU A 266 -11.86 4.43 10.37
N LEU A 267 -13.19 4.27 10.35
CA LEU A 267 -14.07 5.11 9.54
C LEU A 267 -14.14 6.56 10.03
N SER A 268 -14.09 6.80 11.34
CA SER A 268 -14.16 8.15 11.92
C SER A 268 -12.87 8.96 11.77
N THR A 269 -11.73 8.28 11.55
CA THR A 269 -10.42 8.91 11.43
C THR A 269 -9.89 8.92 10.00
N TRP A 270 -10.58 8.25 9.07
CA TRP A 270 -10.23 8.22 7.65
C TRP A 270 -10.30 9.61 7.04
N ARG A 271 -9.21 10.04 6.43
CA ARG A 271 -9.14 11.36 5.78
C ARG A 271 -8.12 11.38 4.65
N LEU A 272 -8.42 12.15 3.62
CA LEU A 272 -7.44 12.51 2.62
C LEU A 272 -6.35 13.36 3.29
N ARG A 273 -5.10 13.02 3.03
CA ARG A 273 -3.96 13.77 3.53
C ARG A 273 -3.98 15.17 2.92
N PRO A 274 -3.85 16.24 3.73
CA PRO A 274 -3.87 17.59 3.20
C PRO A 274 -2.73 17.81 2.23
N ALA A 275 -3.00 18.58 1.18
CA ALA A 275 -1.97 19.09 0.30
C ALA A 275 -0.93 19.85 1.13
N GLY A 276 0.32 19.43 1.09
CA GLY A 276 1.40 20.16 1.78
C GLY A 276 1.45 21.60 1.25
N ALA A 277 1.62 22.55 2.14
CA ALA A 277 1.99 23.90 1.73
C ALA A 277 3.32 23.80 0.98
N ARG A 278 3.34 24.29 -0.27
CA ARG A 278 4.55 24.41 -1.08
C ARG A 278 5.51 25.42 -0.47
#